data_ed6dcef14695ab904825e6da8945fc4e
#
_entry.id   ed6dcef14695ab904825e6da8945fc4e
#
_cell.length_a   1.000
_cell.length_b   1.000
_cell.length_c   1.000
_cell.angle_alpha   90.00
_cell.angle_beta   90.00
_cell.angle_gamma   90.00
#
_symmetry.space_group_name_H-M   'P 1'
#
loop_
_entity.id
_entity.type
_entity.pdbx_description
1 polymer ?
#
loop_
_entity_poly.entity_id
_entity_poly.type
_entity_poly.pdbx_seq_one_letter_code
_entity_poly.pdbx_strand_id
1 'polypeptide(L)'
;MSRSIEYSKSKKIKLRELKNFNKKKLKVQRIFYRLNCIRDDYNNKIVDEITRAKLKYITIEDLKVSNMIKNKHLSKAIQEQSFYSIRTKLINKCKERNIELRLVDTFYPSSKTCSCCGSVKRNLKLNDRIYKCCNCGLEMDRDYNASINLEKAEVYKIIA
;
A
#
# COMPACT_ATOMS: atom_id res chain seq x y z
N MET A 1 15.91 -4.65 26.82
CA MET A 1 14.84 -3.82 27.44
C MET A 1 14.18 -4.50 28.64
N SER A 2 14.00 -5.82 28.68
CA SER A 2 13.42 -6.59 29.79
C SER A 2 14.06 -6.33 31.15
N ARG A 3 15.41 -6.43 31.25
CA ARG A 3 16.14 -6.14 32.51
C ARG A 3 15.86 -4.74 33.09
N SER A 4 15.69 -3.71 32.24
CA SER A 4 15.36 -2.36 32.71
C SER A 4 13.93 -2.26 33.20
N ILE A 5 13.01 -3.07 32.65
CA ILE A 5 11.62 -3.16 33.10
C ILE A 5 11.54 -3.86 34.45
N GLU A 6 12.24 -4.97 34.62
CA GLU A 6 12.31 -5.71 35.88
C GLU A 6 12.91 -4.83 37.00
N TYR A 7 14.02 -4.15 36.73
CA TYR A 7 14.64 -3.22 37.66
C TYR A 7 13.70 -2.06 38.03
N SER A 8 13.00 -1.47 37.04
CA SER A 8 12.02 -0.42 37.27
C SER A 8 10.92 -0.88 38.23
N LYS A 9 10.39 -2.10 38.03
CA LYS A 9 9.35 -2.68 38.89
C LYS A 9 9.86 -2.95 40.31
N SER A 10 11.05 -3.56 40.45
CA SER A 10 11.64 -3.90 41.77
C SER A 10 11.96 -2.67 42.60
N LYS A 11 12.42 -1.59 41.99
CA LYS A 11 12.80 -0.34 42.69
C LYS A 11 11.72 0.75 42.67
N LYS A 12 10.52 0.47 42.07
CA LYS A 12 9.42 1.44 41.91
C LYS A 12 9.82 2.75 41.24
N ILE A 13 10.87 2.72 40.38
CA ILE A 13 11.38 3.86 39.61
C ILE A 13 10.71 3.89 38.24
N LYS A 14 10.30 5.03 37.75
CA LYS A 14 9.71 5.16 36.41
C LYS A 14 10.74 4.84 35.32
N LEU A 15 10.37 4.05 34.30
CA LEU A 15 11.25 3.67 33.18
C LEU A 15 11.94 4.87 32.51
N ARG A 16 11.22 6.00 32.41
CA ARG A 16 11.73 7.25 31.83
C ARG A 16 12.92 7.87 32.61
N GLU A 17 13.11 7.48 33.85
CA GLU A 17 14.21 7.99 34.72
C GLU A 17 15.49 7.14 34.58
N LEU A 18 15.39 5.98 33.95
CA LEU A 18 16.51 5.05 33.78
C LEU A 18 17.36 5.45 32.56
N LYS A 19 18.58 5.93 32.79
CA LYS A 19 19.53 6.38 31.73
C LYS A 19 19.76 5.29 30.66
N ASN A 20 19.99 4.05 31.05
CA ASN A 20 20.22 2.93 30.13
C ASN A 20 18.99 2.57 29.28
N PHE A 21 17.80 2.68 29.85
CA PHE A 21 16.56 2.51 29.11
C PHE A 21 16.41 3.59 28.02
N ASN A 22 16.61 4.85 28.40
CA ASN A 22 16.52 5.97 27.46
C ASN A 22 17.57 5.88 26.34
N LYS A 23 18.81 5.49 26.66
CA LYS A 23 19.86 5.25 25.65
C LYS A 23 19.45 4.17 24.64
N LYS A 24 18.86 3.05 25.10
CA LYS A 24 18.37 1.98 24.22
C LYS A 24 17.13 2.43 23.43
N LYS A 25 16.20 3.13 24.07
CA LYS A 25 15.02 3.70 23.41
C LYS A 25 15.44 4.63 22.25
N LEU A 26 16.41 5.51 22.49
CA LEU A 26 16.92 6.42 21.46
C LEU A 26 17.55 5.66 20.27
N LYS A 27 18.31 4.58 20.54
CA LYS A 27 18.86 3.75 19.46
C LYS A 27 17.75 3.14 18.60
N VAL A 28 16.71 2.59 19.23
CA VAL A 28 15.54 2.03 18.51
C VAL A 28 14.84 3.10 17.69
N GLN A 29 14.59 4.27 18.26
CA GLN A 29 13.98 5.39 17.54
C GLN A 29 14.80 5.83 16.33
N ARG A 30 16.13 5.89 16.43
CA ARG A 30 17.02 6.21 15.29
C ARG A 30 16.94 5.17 14.18
N ILE A 31 16.85 3.87 14.53
CA ILE A 31 16.70 2.80 13.55
C ILE A 31 15.36 2.94 12.81
N PHE A 32 14.25 3.14 13.54
CA PHE A 32 12.95 3.36 12.93
C PHE A 32 12.90 4.62 12.06
N TYR A 33 13.51 5.70 12.50
CA TYR A 33 13.63 6.91 11.70
C TYR A 33 14.35 6.63 10.37
N ARG A 34 15.50 5.95 10.43
CA ARG A 34 16.26 5.57 9.23
C ARG A 34 15.45 4.68 8.28
N LEU A 35 14.72 3.70 8.82
CA LEU A 35 13.85 2.84 8.02
C LEU A 35 12.74 3.64 7.33
N ASN A 36 12.15 4.60 8.02
CA ASN A 36 11.13 5.46 7.44
C ASN A 36 11.71 6.35 6.33
N CYS A 37 12.91 6.91 6.51
CA CYS A 37 13.58 7.68 5.46
C CYS A 37 13.85 6.83 4.21
N ILE A 38 14.32 5.58 4.38
CA ILE A 38 14.56 4.67 3.26
C ILE A 38 13.26 4.35 2.52
N ARG A 39 12.18 4.07 3.24
CA ARG A 39 10.86 3.81 2.63
C ARG A 39 10.34 5.02 1.88
N ASP A 40 10.49 6.19 2.46
CA ASP A 40 10.03 7.44 1.87
C ASP A 40 10.79 7.79 0.59
N ASP A 41 12.12 7.60 0.57
CA ASP A 41 12.96 7.75 -0.61
C ASP A 41 12.57 6.75 -1.71
N TYR A 42 12.34 5.48 -1.34
CA TYR A 42 11.89 4.45 -2.26
C TYR A 42 10.53 4.82 -2.90
N ASN A 43 9.56 5.25 -2.08
CA ASN A 43 8.25 5.68 -2.57
C ASN A 43 8.36 6.89 -3.51
N ASN A 44 9.24 7.85 -3.22
CA ASN A 44 9.49 8.99 -4.09
C ASN A 44 10.04 8.55 -5.45
N LYS A 45 11.01 7.63 -5.46
CA LYS A 45 11.61 7.10 -6.69
C LYS A 45 10.58 6.38 -7.56
N ILE A 46 9.76 5.49 -6.97
CA ILE A 46 8.70 4.78 -7.70
C ILE A 46 7.68 5.76 -8.29
N VAL A 47 7.20 6.70 -7.50
CA VAL A 47 6.21 7.68 -7.99
C VAL A 47 6.81 8.54 -9.11
N ASP A 48 8.06 8.95 -8.98
CA ASP A 48 8.75 9.71 -10.01
C ASP A 48 8.95 8.89 -11.30
N GLU A 49 9.35 7.62 -11.19
CA GLU A 49 9.50 6.70 -12.31
C GLU A 49 8.18 6.51 -13.07
N ILE A 50 7.09 6.18 -12.37
CA ILE A 50 5.76 6.00 -12.96
C ILE A 50 5.32 7.27 -13.69
N THR A 51 5.49 8.44 -13.08
CA THR A 51 4.99 9.70 -13.64
C THR A 51 5.90 10.32 -14.69
N ARG A 52 7.16 9.85 -14.86
CA ARG A 52 8.06 10.25 -15.96
C ARG A 52 7.62 9.74 -17.32
N ALA A 53 6.87 8.67 -17.38
CA ALA A 53 6.45 8.02 -18.62
C ALA A 53 5.49 8.87 -19.48
N LYS A 54 5.24 10.14 -19.12
CA LYS A 54 4.34 11.08 -19.82
C LYS A 54 2.97 10.49 -20.14
N LEU A 55 2.41 9.80 -19.18
CA LEU A 55 1.11 9.14 -19.29
C LEU A 55 0.00 10.20 -19.37
N LYS A 56 -1.04 9.91 -20.14
CA LYS A 56 -2.24 10.75 -20.18
C LYS A 56 -3.01 10.66 -18.86
N TYR A 57 -3.12 9.46 -18.33
CA TYR A 57 -3.80 9.20 -17.06
C TYR A 57 -3.18 8.01 -16.33
N ILE A 58 -3.43 7.94 -15.03
CA ILE A 58 -3.10 6.80 -14.15
C ILE A 58 -4.37 6.42 -13.39
N THR A 59 -4.71 5.13 -13.38
CA THR A 59 -5.88 4.62 -12.67
C THR A 59 -5.44 3.81 -11.46
N ILE A 60 -5.98 4.11 -10.29
CA ILE A 60 -5.72 3.37 -9.04
C ILE A 60 -7.02 3.01 -8.33
N GLU A 61 -6.97 2.01 -7.46
CA GLU A 61 -8.10 1.64 -6.60
C GLU A 61 -8.22 2.58 -5.38
N ASP A 62 -9.46 2.88 -4.95
CA ASP A 62 -9.74 3.61 -3.71
C ASP A 62 -9.62 2.70 -2.48
N LEU A 63 -8.40 2.32 -2.13
CA LEU A 63 -8.15 1.48 -0.97
C LEU A 63 -8.57 2.19 0.32
N LYS A 64 -9.50 1.61 1.07
CA LYS A 64 -9.92 2.07 2.39
C LYS A 64 -8.91 1.66 3.47
N VAL A 65 -7.71 2.27 3.43
CA VAL A 65 -6.58 1.94 4.32
C VAL A 65 -6.98 1.96 5.79
N SER A 66 -7.84 2.90 6.21
CA SER A 66 -8.35 2.99 7.59
C SER A 66 -9.11 1.73 8.02
N ASN A 67 -9.87 1.09 7.11
CA ASN A 67 -10.57 -0.15 7.40
C ASN A 67 -9.62 -1.36 7.41
N MET A 68 -8.62 -1.35 6.53
CA MET A 68 -7.61 -2.42 6.47
C MET A 68 -6.77 -2.48 7.76
N ILE A 69 -6.42 -1.33 8.34
CA ILE A 69 -5.64 -1.23 9.59
C ILE A 69 -6.40 -1.79 10.80
N LYS A 70 -7.74 -1.81 10.79
CA LYS A 70 -8.55 -2.41 11.87
C LYS A 70 -8.28 -3.91 12.04
N ASN A 71 -7.84 -4.59 11.00
CA ASN A 71 -7.42 -5.98 11.10
C ASN A 71 -6.04 -6.07 11.79
N LYS A 72 -6.03 -6.51 13.05
CA LYS A 72 -4.82 -6.61 13.89
C LYS A 72 -3.70 -7.46 13.27
N HIS A 73 -4.04 -8.48 12.50
CA HIS A 73 -3.06 -9.36 11.84
C HIS A 73 -2.37 -8.71 10.63
N LEU A 74 -3.06 -7.78 9.96
CA LEU A 74 -2.56 -7.11 8.76
C LEU A 74 -2.08 -5.68 9.01
N SER A 75 -2.44 -5.07 10.14
CA SER A 75 -2.20 -3.65 10.43
C SER A 75 -0.74 -3.25 10.30
N LYS A 76 0.19 -4.08 10.80
CA LYS A 76 1.63 -3.83 10.69
C LYS A 76 2.10 -3.85 9.23
N ALA A 77 1.73 -4.88 8.47
CA ALA A 77 2.10 -5.01 7.06
C ALA A 77 1.54 -3.85 6.23
N ILE A 78 0.29 -3.45 6.47
CA ILE A 78 -0.36 -2.34 5.76
C ILE A 78 0.32 -1.00 6.06
N GLN A 79 0.70 -0.75 7.33
CA GLN A 79 1.47 0.44 7.70
C GLN A 79 2.86 0.45 7.05
N GLU A 80 3.51 -0.71 6.96
CA GLU A 80 4.81 -0.88 6.32
C GLU A 80 4.76 -0.63 4.81
N GLN A 81 3.65 -0.93 4.13
CA GLN A 81 3.45 -0.70 2.70
C GLN A 81 3.24 0.78 2.34
N SER A 82 2.96 1.65 3.31
CA SER A 82 2.87 3.10 3.11
C SER A 82 1.87 3.54 2.02
N PHE A 83 0.77 2.81 1.81
CA PHE A 83 -0.25 3.09 0.76
C PHE A 83 -0.73 4.54 0.75
N TYR A 84 -0.96 5.12 1.93
CA TYR A 84 -1.38 6.52 2.04
C TYR A 84 -0.30 7.48 1.53
N SER A 85 0.96 7.23 1.87
CA SER A 85 2.10 8.05 1.41
C SER A 85 2.25 8.00 -0.11
N ILE A 86 2.19 6.80 -0.71
CA ILE A 86 2.27 6.62 -2.17
C ILE A 86 1.13 7.36 -2.86
N ARG A 87 -0.11 7.20 -2.39
CA ARG A 87 -1.29 7.89 -2.94
C ARG A 87 -1.11 9.41 -2.90
N THR A 88 -0.70 9.97 -1.76
CA THR A 88 -0.50 11.43 -1.60
C THR A 88 0.59 11.94 -2.54
N LYS A 89 1.70 11.22 -2.66
CA LYS A 89 2.80 11.56 -3.57
C LYS A 89 2.36 11.49 -5.03
N LEU A 90 1.58 10.46 -5.41
CA LEU A 90 1.00 10.35 -6.76
C LEU A 90 0.11 11.54 -7.08
N ILE A 91 -0.81 11.92 -6.19
CA ILE A 91 -1.69 13.08 -6.37
C ILE A 91 -0.85 14.33 -6.67
N ASN A 92 0.18 14.60 -5.85
CA ASN A 92 1.01 15.79 -6.01
C ASN A 92 1.80 15.77 -7.33
N LYS A 93 2.41 14.62 -7.68
CA LYS A 93 3.19 14.49 -8.92
C LYS A 93 2.32 14.49 -10.17
N CYS A 94 1.13 13.93 -10.12
CA CYS A 94 0.18 13.98 -11.23
C CYS A 94 -0.28 15.41 -11.49
N LYS A 95 -0.59 16.20 -10.45
CA LYS A 95 -0.89 17.64 -10.59
C LYS A 95 0.27 18.42 -11.19
N GLU A 96 1.50 18.18 -10.71
CA GLU A 96 2.71 18.86 -11.21
C GLU A 96 2.96 18.57 -12.69
N ARG A 97 2.63 17.35 -13.15
CA ARG A 97 2.93 16.88 -14.52
C ARG A 97 1.73 16.88 -15.46
N ASN A 98 0.59 17.40 -15.02
CA ASN A 98 -0.67 17.41 -15.78
C ASN A 98 -1.10 15.99 -16.22
N ILE A 99 -0.97 15.01 -15.33
CA ILE A 99 -1.43 13.64 -15.53
C ILE A 99 -2.75 13.49 -14.80
N GLU A 100 -3.80 12.99 -15.48
CA GLU A 100 -5.08 12.72 -14.86
C GLU A 100 -4.98 11.51 -13.94
N LEU A 101 -5.26 11.67 -12.63
CA LEU A 101 -5.28 10.57 -11.66
C LEU A 101 -6.72 10.15 -11.40
N ARG A 102 -7.06 8.93 -11.83
CA ARG A 102 -8.38 8.31 -11.74
C ARG A 102 -8.46 7.37 -10.54
N LEU A 103 -9.55 7.46 -9.82
CA LEU A 103 -9.81 6.64 -8.65
C LEU A 103 -11.03 5.76 -8.90
N VAL A 104 -10.84 4.46 -8.96
CA VAL A 104 -11.89 3.45 -9.13
C VAL A 104 -12.36 2.97 -7.77
N ASP A 105 -13.66 2.69 -7.64
CA ASP A 105 -14.27 2.24 -6.38
C ASP A 105 -13.62 0.96 -5.85
N THR A 106 -13.52 0.86 -4.52
CA THR A 106 -12.93 -0.28 -3.80
C THR A 106 -13.60 -1.62 -4.13
N PHE A 107 -14.88 -1.60 -4.50
CA PHE A 107 -15.65 -2.81 -4.82
C PHE A 107 -15.65 -3.17 -6.30
N TYR A 108 -14.96 -2.39 -7.12
CA TYR A 108 -14.79 -2.74 -8.53
C TYR A 108 -14.06 -4.09 -8.67
N PRO A 109 -14.65 -5.09 -9.38
CA PRO A 109 -14.12 -6.44 -9.39
C PRO A 109 -12.92 -6.60 -10.34
N SER A 110 -11.93 -5.71 -10.25
CA SER A 110 -10.76 -5.65 -11.14
C SER A 110 -10.05 -7.00 -11.27
N SER A 111 -9.78 -7.69 -10.16
CA SER A 111 -9.08 -8.98 -10.14
C SER A 111 -9.96 -10.16 -10.54
N LYS A 112 -11.30 -10.04 -10.48
CA LYS A 112 -12.26 -11.13 -10.78
C LYS A 112 -12.76 -11.09 -12.20
N THR A 113 -12.67 -9.97 -12.89
CA THR A 113 -13.13 -9.77 -14.25
C THR A 113 -12.06 -10.20 -15.25
N CYS A 114 -12.44 -10.90 -16.30
CA CYS A 114 -11.54 -11.26 -17.38
C CYS A 114 -11.25 -10.03 -18.25
N SER A 115 -10.00 -9.64 -18.39
CA SER A 115 -9.59 -8.47 -19.20
C SER A 115 -9.80 -8.67 -20.71
N CYS A 116 -10.01 -9.93 -21.17
CA CYS A 116 -10.27 -10.28 -22.56
C CYS A 116 -11.78 -10.27 -22.87
N CYS A 117 -12.59 -11.03 -22.13
CA CYS A 117 -14.01 -11.25 -22.46
C CYS A 117 -15.02 -10.67 -21.48
N GLY A 118 -14.57 -9.98 -20.41
CA GLY A 118 -15.44 -9.36 -19.41
C GLY A 118 -16.15 -10.32 -18.45
N SER A 119 -16.00 -11.65 -18.60
CA SER A 119 -16.65 -12.61 -17.71
C SER A 119 -16.11 -12.50 -16.27
N VAL A 120 -16.99 -12.61 -15.27
CA VAL A 120 -16.63 -12.46 -13.86
C VAL A 120 -16.49 -13.82 -13.19
N LYS A 121 -15.31 -14.11 -12.66
CA LYS A 121 -15.02 -15.32 -11.90
C LYS A 121 -15.37 -15.12 -10.42
N ARG A 122 -16.46 -15.74 -9.95
CA ARG A 122 -16.94 -15.59 -8.56
C ARG A 122 -16.00 -16.25 -7.54
N ASN A 123 -15.43 -17.41 -7.86
CA ASN A 123 -14.66 -18.27 -6.94
C ASN A 123 -13.14 -18.08 -7.11
N LEU A 124 -12.65 -16.82 -7.12
CA LEU A 124 -11.22 -16.53 -7.11
C LEU A 124 -10.72 -16.48 -5.67
N LYS A 125 -9.76 -17.34 -5.31
CA LYS A 125 -9.15 -17.38 -3.98
C LYS A 125 -8.06 -16.32 -3.86
N LEU A 126 -7.81 -15.83 -2.64
CA LEU A 126 -6.75 -14.86 -2.37
C LEU A 126 -5.34 -15.37 -2.70
N ASN A 127 -5.13 -16.68 -2.59
CA ASN A 127 -3.85 -17.32 -2.88
C ASN A 127 -3.63 -17.60 -4.37
N ASP A 128 -4.65 -17.45 -5.22
CA ASP A 128 -4.52 -17.67 -6.66
C ASP A 128 -3.70 -16.51 -7.26
N ARG A 129 -2.50 -16.79 -7.74
CA ARG A 129 -1.63 -15.83 -8.43
C ARG A 129 -1.92 -15.75 -9.92
N ILE A 130 -2.37 -16.85 -10.50
CA ILE A 130 -2.72 -16.95 -11.92
C ILE A 130 -4.23 -16.86 -12.09
N TYR A 131 -4.65 -15.93 -12.93
CA TYR A 131 -6.04 -15.83 -13.38
C TYR A 131 -6.27 -16.74 -14.58
N LYS A 132 -7.26 -17.63 -14.47
CA LYS A 132 -7.71 -18.52 -15.58
C LYS A 132 -9.18 -18.26 -15.85
N CYS A 133 -9.49 -17.84 -17.06
CA CYS A 133 -10.86 -17.59 -17.49
C CYS A 133 -11.52 -18.89 -17.96
N CYS A 134 -12.68 -19.23 -17.40
CA CYS A 134 -13.44 -20.42 -17.81
C CYS A 134 -14.20 -20.21 -19.14
N ASN A 135 -14.39 -18.95 -19.57
CA ASN A 135 -15.15 -18.62 -20.76
C ASN A 135 -14.28 -18.54 -22.04
N CYS A 136 -13.17 -17.81 -21.99
CA CYS A 136 -12.31 -17.60 -23.16
C CYS A 136 -10.95 -18.28 -23.08
N GLY A 137 -10.65 -18.99 -21.98
CA GLY A 137 -9.38 -19.70 -21.80
C GLY A 137 -8.19 -18.81 -21.47
N LEU A 138 -8.37 -17.48 -21.29
CA LEU A 138 -7.28 -16.58 -20.94
C LEU A 138 -6.58 -17.03 -19.65
N GLU A 139 -5.25 -17.13 -19.69
CA GLU A 139 -4.41 -17.42 -18.54
C GLU A 139 -3.32 -16.36 -18.43
N MET A 140 -3.26 -15.64 -17.27
CA MET A 140 -2.26 -14.62 -17.01
C MET A 140 -2.10 -14.37 -15.51
N ASP A 141 -1.09 -13.60 -15.12
CA ASP A 141 -0.94 -13.10 -13.75
C ASP A 141 -2.21 -12.34 -13.33
N ARG A 142 -2.71 -12.61 -12.11
CA ARG A 142 -3.94 -12.02 -11.59
C ARG A 142 -3.85 -10.51 -11.42
N ASP A 143 -2.72 -10.02 -10.96
CA ASP A 143 -2.55 -8.59 -10.67
C ASP A 143 -2.36 -7.83 -12.00
N TYR A 144 -1.74 -8.46 -13.00
CA TYR A 144 -1.67 -7.92 -14.35
C TYR A 144 -3.06 -7.88 -15.04
N ASN A 145 -3.87 -8.93 -14.89
CA ASN A 145 -5.28 -8.90 -15.34
C ASN A 145 -6.07 -7.76 -14.69
N ALA A 146 -5.88 -7.56 -13.38
CA ALA A 146 -6.53 -6.48 -12.64
C ALA A 146 -6.09 -5.08 -13.13
N SER A 147 -4.81 -4.90 -13.44
CA SER A 147 -4.30 -3.61 -13.96
C SER A 147 -4.92 -3.24 -15.30
N ILE A 148 -5.11 -4.19 -16.22
CA ILE A 148 -5.80 -3.98 -17.50
C ILE A 148 -7.27 -3.58 -17.26
N ASN A 149 -7.94 -4.25 -16.32
CA ASN A 149 -9.33 -3.91 -15.99
C ASN A 149 -9.47 -2.53 -15.34
N LEU A 150 -8.51 -2.12 -14.52
CA LEU A 150 -8.48 -0.78 -13.94
C LEU A 150 -8.25 0.29 -15.02
N GLU A 151 -7.39 0.03 -15.99
CA GLU A 151 -7.18 0.93 -17.12
C GLU A 151 -8.45 1.15 -17.91
N LYS A 152 -9.23 0.07 -18.16
CA LYS A 152 -10.48 0.08 -18.92
C LYS A 152 -11.69 0.52 -18.11
N ALA A 153 -11.55 0.84 -16.82
CA ALA A 153 -12.67 1.19 -15.98
C ALA A 153 -13.38 2.47 -16.48
N GLU A 154 -14.68 2.38 -16.74
CA GLU A 154 -15.49 3.51 -17.23
C GLU A 154 -16.00 4.41 -16.10
N VAL A 155 -16.12 3.85 -14.89
CA VAL A 155 -16.62 4.58 -13.70
C VAL A 155 -15.47 4.85 -12.74
N TYR A 156 -15.08 6.11 -12.63
CA TYR A 156 -13.99 6.58 -11.78
C TYR A 156 -14.22 8.02 -11.32
N LYS A 157 -13.46 8.45 -10.32
CA LYS A 157 -13.38 9.85 -9.87
C LYS A 157 -12.01 10.41 -10.23
N ILE A 158 -11.98 11.61 -10.81
CA ILE A 158 -10.72 12.33 -11.05
C ILE A 158 -10.35 13.06 -9.75
N ILE A 159 -9.11 12.88 -9.29
CA ILE A 159 -8.59 13.46 -8.04
C ILE A 159 -7.32 14.29 -8.23
N ALA A 160 -6.75 14.29 -9.40
CA ALA A 160 -5.63 15.16 -9.82
C ALA A 160 -5.68 15.36 -11.34
#